data_6c40a192244ac5828ff1fc5e7fe27855
#
_entry.id   6c40a192244ac5828ff1fc5e7fe27855
#
_cell.length_a   1.000
_cell.length_b   1.000
_cell.length_c   1.000
_cell.angle_alpha   90.00
_cell.angle_beta   90.00
_cell.angle_gamma   90.00
#
_symmetry.space_group_name_H-M   'P 1'
#
loop_
_entity.id
_entity.type
_entity.pdbx_description
1 polymer ?
#
loop_
_entity_poly.entity_id
_entity_poly.type
_entity_poly.pdbx_seq_one_letter_code
_entity_poly.pdbx_strand_id
1 'polypeptide(L)'
;MRDARFGEEQPRQSGSAWTQDLFLFAAIFVVLMLLHAPLLRLPYFWDEAGYYIPAARDLYLTGALIPHSTPTNAHPPLVMAWLAAAWRAAGYSSLVTRTAMLLVAAFSLLGVFRLARFAANLPVAWATTALVALYPVFFTQSSLAHLDLAAAGFTFCGLLAYLEDRPWKMALWFSLSALAKETAILAPLALFGWELVGDWLPRRWHELRPPSLRRTRSFTLLLPALPLACWYGYHFEKTGFLFGNPEFLRYNLTATIDPFRIPLAFGLRLWQVFGYFGLYLLTVAGLLAMRRRPLIMNGGARPRIQIWMQLAFLAVLVAYLAFMSVVGGAVLARYMLPVVPLVVLVMVSTLWRRVRYWRLVIVLVAIAFVAALFTNPPYGFSMEDNFAYRDYVVMHAEADRFLALRYPRARVLTAWPASDELSRPWLGYVSRAFPVVRIED
;
A
#
# COMPACT_ATOMS: atom_id res chain seq x y z
N MET A 1 40.57 -26.82 9.73
CA MET A 1 41.43 -25.63 9.63
C MET A 1 40.54 -24.40 9.67
N ARG A 2 40.53 -23.72 10.79
CA ARG A 2 40.11 -22.37 11.21
C ARG A 2 38.88 -21.73 10.62
N ASP A 3 37.84 -21.68 11.45
CA ASP A 3 36.70 -20.78 11.43
C ASP A 3 37.13 -19.33 11.26
N ALA A 4 36.66 -18.70 10.20
CA ALA A 4 36.68 -17.24 10.05
C ALA A 4 35.42 -16.69 10.74
N ARG A 5 35.58 -16.20 11.96
CA ARG A 5 34.60 -15.44 12.72
C ARG A 5 34.27 -14.15 11.99
N PHE A 6 33.07 -14.05 11.47
CA PHE A 6 32.44 -12.79 11.14
C PHE A 6 31.70 -12.27 12.39
N GLY A 7 32.47 -11.64 13.23
CA GLY A 7 31.99 -10.94 14.40
C GLY A 7 32.75 -9.63 14.54
N GLU A 8 32.60 -8.71 13.59
CA GLU A 8 32.86 -7.31 13.89
C GLU A 8 31.57 -6.73 14.49
N GLU A 9 31.59 -6.60 15.81
CA GLU A 9 30.64 -5.74 16.53
C GLU A 9 30.78 -4.31 16.03
N GLN A 10 29.83 -3.90 15.18
CA GLN A 10 29.64 -2.48 14.91
C GLN A 10 29.27 -1.79 16.23
N PRO A 11 29.96 -0.74 16.64
CA PRO A 11 29.65 -0.03 17.88
C PRO A 11 28.20 0.46 17.83
N ARG A 12 27.45 0.16 18.90
CA ARG A 12 26.09 0.65 19.13
C ARG A 12 26.09 2.18 19.23
N GLN A 13 25.94 2.87 18.11
CA GLN A 13 25.55 4.27 18.06
C GLN A 13 24.01 4.37 18.08
N SER A 14 23.40 4.09 19.22
CA SER A 14 21.95 4.09 19.37
C SER A 14 21.30 5.48 19.18
N GLY A 15 22.00 6.56 19.45
CA GLY A 15 21.50 7.94 19.27
C GLY A 15 21.54 8.45 17.82
N SER A 16 22.52 8.03 17.01
CA SER A 16 22.69 8.53 15.64
C SER A 16 21.73 7.89 14.61
N ALA A 17 21.27 6.66 14.83
CA ALA A 17 20.41 5.96 13.90
C ALA A 17 18.98 6.52 13.88
N TRP A 18 18.43 6.85 15.04
CA TRP A 18 17.09 7.47 15.15
C TRP A 18 17.02 8.86 14.53
N THR A 19 18.07 9.67 14.77
CA THR A 19 18.13 11.02 14.17
C THR A 19 18.26 10.97 12.67
N GLN A 20 18.99 10.00 12.11
CA GLN A 20 19.09 9.78 10.67
C GLN A 20 17.74 9.35 10.05
N ASP A 21 17.04 8.41 10.68
CA ASP A 21 15.73 7.95 10.24
C ASP A 21 14.69 9.09 10.29
N LEU A 22 14.70 9.90 11.35
CA LEU A 22 13.81 11.06 11.48
C LEU A 22 14.09 12.12 10.42
N PHE A 23 15.37 12.42 10.18
CA PHE A 23 15.76 13.36 9.13
C PHE A 23 15.36 12.87 7.74
N LEU A 24 15.58 11.58 7.45
CA LEU A 24 15.17 10.97 6.19
C LEU A 24 13.64 10.99 6.02
N PHE A 25 12.89 10.65 7.08
CA PHE A 25 11.43 10.76 7.07
C PHE A 25 10.96 12.19 6.76
N ALA A 26 11.54 13.18 7.45
CA ALA A 26 11.19 14.59 7.22
C ALA A 26 11.53 15.03 5.79
N ALA A 27 12.70 14.64 5.26
CA ALA A 27 13.09 14.94 3.89
C ALA A 27 12.14 14.30 2.86
N ILE A 28 11.78 13.02 3.03
CA ILE A 28 10.80 12.34 2.18
C ILE A 28 9.44 13.05 2.24
N PHE A 29 8.98 13.39 3.45
CA PHE A 29 7.71 14.10 3.63
C PHE A 29 7.69 15.46 2.93
N VAL A 30 8.74 16.26 3.08
CA VAL A 30 8.85 17.56 2.40
C VAL A 30 8.82 17.40 0.88
N VAL A 31 9.54 16.43 0.34
CA VAL A 31 9.54 16.15 -1.10
C VAL A 31 8.13 15.74 -1.57
N LEU A 32 7.46 14.85 -0.83
CA LEU A 32 6.08 14.46 -1.14
C LEU A 32 5.12 15.66 -1.09
N MET A 33 5.22 16.52 -0.07
CA MET A 33 4.40 17.72 0.04
C MET A 33 4.58 18.65 -1.17
N LEU A 34 5.81 18.85 -1.62
CA LEU A 34 6.11 19.69 -2.79
C LEU A 34 5.53 19.07 -4.08
N LEU A 35 5.72 17.76 -4.29
CA LEU A 35 5.22 17.06 -5.48
C LEU A 35 3.69 16.97 -5.52
N HIS A 36 3.03 16.93 -4.37
CA HIS A 36 1.56 16.84 -4.26
C HIS A 36 0.89 18.20 -4.02
N ALA A 37 1.64 19.30 -3.99
CA ALA A 37 1.08 20.63 -3.68
C ALA A 37 -0.18 20.99 -4.50
N PRO A 38 -0.27 20.70 -5.83
CA PRO A 38 -1.47 20.96 -6.60
C PRO A 38 -2.69 20.09 -6.23
N LEU A 39 -2.46 18.97 -5.55
CA LEU A 39 -3.49 17.97 -5.23
C LEU A 39 -4.08 18.16 -3.82
N LEU A 40 -3.41 18.93 -2.95
CA LEU A 40 -3.73 19.01 -1.51
C LEU A 40 -5.12 19.60 -1.19
N ARG A 41 -5.69 20.38 -2.10
CA ARG A 41 -6.99 21.04 -1.90
C ARG A 41 -8.12 20.44 -2.74
N LEU A 42 -7.85 19.33 -3.46
CA LEU A 42 -8.88 18.66 -4.24
C LEU A 42 -9.98 18.10 -3.33
N PRO A 43 -11.25 18.19 -3.74
CA PRO A 43 -12.36 17.46 -3.16
C PRO A 43 -12.08 15.95 -3.02
N TYR A 44 -12.88 15.27 -2.24
CA TYR A 44 -12.71 13.84 -1.99
C TYR A 44 -13.26 13.01 -3.15
N PHE A 45 -12.47 12.03 -3.59
CA PHE A 45 -12.73 11.22 -4.77
C PHE A 45 -13.30 9.84 -4.41
N TRP A 46 -14.30 9.40 -5.13
CA TRP A 46 -14.84 8.04 -5.18
C TRP A 46 -14.96 7.35 -3.80
N ASP A 47 -14.15 6.31 -3.52
CA ASP A 47 -14.18 5.58 -2.23
C ASP A 47 -13.90 6.47 -1.02
N GLU A 48 -13.10 7.55 -1.17
CA GLU A 48 -12.95 8.53 -0.10
C GLU A 48 -14.29 9.17 0.23
N ALA A 49 -14.98 9.68 -0.80
CA ALA A 49 -16.27 10.37 -0.67
C ALA A 49 -17.39 9.41 -0.20
N GLY A 50 -17.39 8.19 -0.73
CA GLY A 50 -18.42 7.20 -0.44
C GLY A 50 -18.31 6.53 0.91
N TYR A 51 -17.07 6.31 1.40
CA TYR A 51 -16.90 5.53 2.62
C TYR A 51 -15.88 6.10 3.62
N TYR A 52 -14.60 6.28 3.24
CA TYR A 52 -13.54 6.49 4.23
C TYR A 52 -13.65 7.82 4.95
N ILE A 53 -13.97 8.90 4.23
CA ILE A 53 -14.18 10.22 4.82
C ILE A 53 -15.48 10.28 5.65
N PRO A 54 -16.65 9.76 5.19
CA PRO A 54 -17.82 9.64 6.04
C PRO A 54 -17.54 8.89 7.35
N ALA A 55 -16.91 7.72 7.28
CA ALA A 55 -16.59 6.91 8.46
C ALA A 55 -15.62 7.63 9.42
N ALA A 56 -14.56 8.25 8.90
CA ALA A 56 -13.64 9.03 9.71
C ALA A 56 -14.30 10.28 10.33
N ARG A 57 -15.26 10.89 9.61
CA ARG A 57 -16.02 12.04 10.09
C ARG A 57 -16.98 11.67 11.21
N ASP A 58 -17.68 10.55 11.11
CA ASP A 58 -18.52 10.05 12.20
C ASP A 58 -17.69 9.76 13.44
N LEU A 59 -16.53 9.15 13.30
CA LEU A 59 -15.57 8.94 14.39
C LEU A 59 -15.07 10.27 14.99
N TYR A 60 -14.78 11.26 14.15
CA TYR A 60 -14.36 12.60 14.58
C TYR A 60 -15.43 13.33 15.38
N LEU A 61 -16.70 13.29 14.93
CA LEU A 61 -17.80 14.04 15.52
C LEU A 61 -18.41 13.36 16.74
N THR A 62 -18.56 12.03 16.71
CA THR A 62 -19.34 11.27 17.68
C THR A 62 -18.51 10.25 18.48
N GLY A 63 -17.29 9.93 18.02
CA GLY A 63 -16.48 8.86 18.58
C GLY A 63 -16.91 7.46 18.11
N ALA A 64 -17.89 7.35 17.19
CA ALA A 64 -18.39 6.07 16.71
C ALA A 64 -17.39 5.36 15.80
N LEU A 65 -17.03 4.12 16.14
CA LEU A 65 -16.17 3.25 15.32
C LEU A 65 -16.93 2.62 14.15
N ILE A 66 -18.25 2.44 14.31
CA ILE A 66 -19.14 2.00 13.23
C ILE A 66 -19.79 3.24 12.63
N PRO A 67 -19.64 3.49 11.31
CA PRO A 67 -20.18 4.69 10.68
C PRO A 67 -21.71 4.70 10.69
N HIS A 68 -22.28 5.90 10.78
CA HIS A 68 -23.71 6.15 10.70
C HIS A 68 -24.13 6.81 9.37
N SER A 69 -23.21 7.57 8.76
CA SER A 69 -23.48 8.34 7.53
C SER A 69 -23.21 7.56 6.26
N THR A 70 -22.69 6.34 6.38
CA THR A 70 -22.45 5.42 5.26
C THR A 70 -22.64 3.97 5.71
N PRO A 71 -23.05 3.04 4.83
CA PRO A 71 -23.13 1.63 5.16
C PRO A 71 -21.76 1.06 5.56
N THR A 72 -21.73 0.22 6.58
CA THR A 72 -20.46 -0.37 7.03
C THR A 72 -19.95 -1.43 6.05
N ASN A 73 -18.64 -1.41 5.77
CA ASN A 73 -17.92 -2.42 5.02
C ASN A 73 -16.96 -3.26 5.90
N ALA A 74 -17.06 -3.11 7.22
CA ALA A 74 -16.24 -3.80 8.23
C ALA A 74 -14.73 -3.57 8.13
N HIS A 75 -14.24 -2.62 7.35
CA HIS A 75 -12.81 -2.29 7.39
C HIS A 75 -12.37 -1.86 8.78
N PRO A 76 -11.22 -2.33 9.28
CA PRO A 76 -10.70 -1.90 10.59
C PRO A 76 -10.43 -0.39 10.63
N PRO A 77 -10.66 0.29 11.79
CA PRO A 77 -10.79 1.74 11.86
C PRO A 77 -9.46 2.51 11.99
N LEU A 78 -8.28 1.88 11.90
CA LEU A 78 -7.00 2.54 12.23
C LEU A 78 -6.74 3.79 11.39
N VAL A 79 -7.00 3.74 10.07
CA VAL A 79 -6.79 4.90 9.19
C VAL A 79 -7.84 5.97 9.43
N MET A 80 -9.10 5.60 9.64
CA MET A 80 -10.16 6.53 10.02
C MET A 80 -9.85 7.23 11.35
N ALA A 81 -9.32 6.48 12.33
CA ALA A 81 -8.88 7.05 13.61
C ALA A 81 -7.69 8.01 13.44
N TRP A 82 -6.75 7.69 12.55
CA TRP A 82 -5.65 8.59 12.19
C TRP A 82 -6.16 9.91 11.60
N LEU A 83 -7.10 9.85 10.66
CA LEU A 83 -7.71 11.04 10.04
C LEU A 83 -8.51 11.86 11.09
N ALA A 84 -9.31 11.20 11.92
CA ALA A 84 -10.05 11.85 12.99
C ALA A 84 -9.11 12.56 13.99
N ALA A 85 -7.98 11.96 14.33
CA ALA A 85 -6.96 12.56 15.18
C ALA A 85 -6.32 13.78 14.51
N ALA A 86 -5.98 13.70 13.22
CA ALA A 86 -5.43 14.80 12.45
C ALA A 86 -6.41 15.98 12.40
N TRP A 87 -7.70 15.72 12.20
CA TRP A 87 -8.74 16.77 12.20
C TRP A 87 -8.97 17.38 13.58
N ARG A 88 -8.82 16.63 14.67
CA ARG A 88 -8.86 17.17 16.02
C ARG A 88 -7.69 18.13 16.30
N ALA A 89 -6.52 17.84 15.73
CA ALA A 89 -5.32 18.65 15.90
C ALA A 89 -5.29 19.90 15.02
N ALA A 90 -5.77 19.83 13.76
CA ALA A 90 -5.57 20.87 12.74
C ALA A 90 -6.87 21.31 12.03
N GLY A 91 -8.03 20.83 12.45
CA GLY A 91 -9.33 21.13 11.86
C GLY A 91 -9.66 20.26 10.65
N TYR A 92 -10.98 20.14 10.36
CA TYR A 92 -11.47 19.38 9.22
C TYR A 92 -11.26 20.13 7.91
N SER A 93 -10.43 19.60 7.03
CA SER A 93 -10.27 20.09 5.65
C SER A 93 -9.58 19.04 4.78
N SER A 94 -9.75 19.15 3.44
CA SER A 94 -9.03 18.30 2.49
C SER A 94 -7.51 18.47 2.62
N LEU A 95 -7.02 19.69 2.87
CA LEU A 95 -5.59 19.95 3.09
C LEU A 95 -5.04 19.13 4.26
N VAL A 96 -5.72 19.13 5.41
CA VAL A 96 -5.30 18.35 6.59
C VAL A 96 -5.36 16.86 6.30
N THR A 97 -6.42 16.38 5.63
CA THR A 97 -6.56 14.99 5.21
C THR A 97 -5.41 14.56 4.32
N ARG A 98 -5.15 15.31 3.23
CA ARG A 98 -4.07 15.01 2.28
C ARG A 98 -2.70 15.03 2.96
N THR A 99 -2.44 16.01 3.81
CA THR A 99 -1.20 16.12 4.61
C THR A 99 -1.04 14.90 5.54
N ALA A 100 -2.10 14.50 6.23
CA ALA A 100 -2.09 13.31 7.09
C ALA A 100 -1.78 12.02 6.30
N MET A 101 -2.31 11.89 5.08
CA MET A 101 -2.01 10.75 4.21
C MET A 101 -0.57 10.80 3.65
N LEU A 102 -0.04 11.99 3.34
CA LEU A 102 1.37 12.13 2.93
C LEU A 102 2.36 11.77 4.06
N LEU A 103 1.98 11.95 5.33
CA LEU A 103 2.77 11.42 6.46
C LEU A 103 2.79 9.88 6.43
N VAL A 104 1.65 9.24 6.15
CA VAL A 104 1.58 7.78 5.97
C VAL A 104 2.43 7.33 4.78
N ALA A 105 2.39 8.06 3.67
CA ALA A 105 3.22 7.77 2.49
C ALA A 105 4.72 7.89 2.79
N ALA A 106 5.13 8.95 3.49
CA ALA A 106 6.52 9.13 3.92
C ALA A 106 6.99 8.01 4.87
N PHE A 107 6.13 7.59 5.80
CA PHE A 107 6.38 6.44 6.66
C PHE A 107 6.54 5.15 5.85
N SER A 108 5.68 4.93 4.86
CA SER A 108 5.74 3.74 3.99
C SER A 108 7.03 3.71 3.17
N LEU A 109 7.46 4.85 2.60
CA LEU A 109 8.72 4.97 1.87
C LEU A 109 9.94 4.78 2.77
N LEU A 110 9.91 5.27 4.01
CA LEU A 110 10.95 4.99 5.00
C LEU A 110 11.02 3.48 5.29
N GLY A 111 9.87 2.80 5.41
CA GLY A 111 9.80 1.35 5.54
C GLY A 111 10.44 0.61 4.37
N VAL A 112 10.13 1.02 3.12
CA VAL A 112 10.75 0.50 1.89
C VAL A 112 12.27 0.74 1.90
N PHE A 113 12.71 1.95 2.22
CA PHE A 113 14.12 2.29 2.27
C PHE A 113 14.90 1.41 3.26
N ARG A 114 14.39 1.27 4.48
CA ARG A 114 15.03 0.47 5.52
C ARG A 114 15.06 -1.01 5.16
N LEU A 115 13.95 -1.54 4.63
CA LEU A 115 13.86 -2.92 4.16
C LEU A 115 14.87 -3.18 3.03
N ALA A 116 14.95 -2.29 2.03
CA ALA A 116 15.87 -2.41 0.92
C ALA A 116 17.34 -2.25 1.34
N ARG A 117 17.63 -1.33 2.28
CA ARG A 117 18.97 -1.16 2.84
C ARG A 117 19.43 -2.40 3.59
N PHE A 118 18.55 -3.02 4.37
CA PHE A 118 18.85 -4.25 5.12
C PHE A 118 19.03 -5.46 4.19
N ALA A 119 18.11 -5.67 3.26
CA ALA A 119 18.12 -6.84 2.38
C ALA A 119 19.20 -6.77 1.30
N ALA A 120 19.60 -5.57 0.86
CA ALA A 120 20.56 -5.38 -0.22
C ALA A 120 21.71 -4.43 0.19
N ASN A 121 21.58 -3.12 -0.06
CA ASN A 121 22.58 -2.11 0.26
C ASN A 121 22.01 -0.69 0.05
N LEU A 122 22.80 0.32 0.44
CA LEU A 122 22.39 1.74 0.36
C LEU A 122 22.05 2.23 -1.07
N PRO A 123 22.85 1.98 -2.13
CA PRO A 123 22.50 2.36 -3.49
C PRO A 123 21.18 1.74 -3.99
N VAL A 124 20.93 0.46 -3.68
CA VAL A 124 19.68 -0.22 -4.02
C VAL A 124 18.51 0.38 -3.24
N ALA A 125 18.70 0.71 -1.96
CA ALA A 125 17.65 1.32 -1.14
C ALA A 125 17.18 2.66 -1.73
N TRP A 126 18.10 3.55 -2.08
CA TRP A 126 17.77 4.83 -2.71
C TRP A 126 17.00 4.66 -4.03
N ALA A 127 17.51 3.80 -4.91
CA ALA A 127 16.90 3.58 -6.22
C ALA A 127 15.50 2.93 -6.09
N THR A 128 15.35 1.94 -5.19
CA THR A 128 14.06 1.30 -4.92
C THR A 128 13.05 2.31 -4.37
N THR A 129 13.45 3.11 -3.37
CA THR A 129 12.57 4.09 -2.74
C THR A 129 12.14 5.17 -3.75
N ALA A 130 13.06 5.65 -4.56
CA ALA A 130 12.75 6.64 -5.61
C ALA A 130 11.78 6.08 -6.66
N LEU A 131 12.00 4.84 -7.15
CA LEU A 131 11.09 4.21 -8.10
C LEU A 131 9.71 3.95 -7.49
N VAL A 132 9.64 3.48 -6.24
CA VAL A 132 8.36 3.27 -5.55
C VAL A 132 7.61 4.59 -5.37
N ALA A 133 8.31 5.66 -4.97
CA ALA A 133 7.71 6.98 -4.80
C ALA A 133 7.15 7.55 -6.11
N LEU A 134 7.79 7.26 -7.26
CA LEU A 134 7.36 7.73 -8.58
C LEU A 134 6.43 6.75 -9.31
N TYR A 135 6.27 5.51 -8.81
CA TYR A 135 5.34 4.55 -9.39
C TYR A 135 3.91 5.10 -9.34
N PRO A 136 3.18 5.22 -10.48
CA PRO A 136 1.93 5.96 -10.56
C PRO A 136 0.91 5.58 -9.48
N VAL A 137 0.67 4.30 -9.27
CA VAL A 137 -0.29 3.85 -8.25
C VAL A 137 0.14 4.27 -6.83
N PHE A 138 1.42 4.15 -6.48
CA PHE A 138 1.92 4.61 -5.18
C PHE A 138 1.81 6.13 -5.05
N PHE A 139 2.20 6.86 -6.09
CA PHE A 139 2.17 8.32 -6.11
C PHE A 139 0.75 8.84 -5.86
N THR A 140 -0.23 8.38 -6.62
CA THR A 140 -1.62 8.86 -6.49
C THR A 140 -2.23 8.46 -5.16
N GLN A 141 -1.99 7.24 -4.70
CA GLN A 141 -2.45 6.75 -3.40
C GLN A 141 -1.79 7.49 -2.22
N SER A 142 -0.67 8.18 -2.42
CA SER A 142 0.03 8.89 -1.36
C SER A 142 -0.80 10.01 -0.71
N SER A 143 -1.70 10.65 -1.47
CA SER A 143 -2.57 11.71 -0.97
C SER A 143 -4.04 11.32 -0.82
N LEU A 144 -4.46 10.17 -1.37
CA LEU A 144 -5.83 9.67 -1.24
C LEU A 144 -6.04 9.01 0.13
N ALA A 145 -7.20 9.25 0.74
CA ALA A 145 -7.56 8.70 2.06
C ALA A 145 -8.02 7.23 1.93
N HIS A 146 -7.15 6.39 1.38
CA HIS A 146 -7.36 4.96 1.25
C HIS A 146 -6.53 4.17 2.29
N LEU A 147 -6.92 2.93 2.56
CA LEU A 147 -6.33 2.11 3.60
C LEU A 147 -5.03 1.41 3.17
N ASP A 148 -4.89 1.17 1.87
CA ASP A 148 -3.88 0.28 1.28
C ASP A 148 -2.45 0.72 1.55
N LEU A 149 -2.20 2.04 1.51
CA LEU A 149 -0.86 2.58 1.70
C LEU A 149 -0.38 2.47 3.15
N ALA A 150 -1.28 2.68 4.12
CA ALA A 150 -0.99 2.47 5.53
C ALA A 150 -0.69 0.99 5.82
N ALA A 151 -1.53 0.11 5.30
CA ALA A 151 -1.32 -1.34 5.41
C ALA A 151 0.02 -1.77 4.80
N ALA A 152 0.37 -1.26 3.61
CA ALA A 152 1.66 -1.54 2.98
C ALA A 152 2.85 -1.03 3.83
N GLY A 153 2.78 0.19 4.35
CA GLY A 153 3.83 0.78 5.19
C GLY A 153 4.11 -0.05 6.45
N PHE A 154 3.07 -0.42 7.18
CA PHE A 154 3.20 -1.30 8.34
C PHE A 154 3.69 -2.70 7.94
N THR A 155 3.27 -3.23 6.79
CA THR A 155 3.79 -4.51 6.26
C THR A 155 5.29 -4.45 6.02
N PHE A 156 5.84 -3.36 5.46
CA PHE A 156 7.29 -3.23 5.25
C PHE A 156 8.06 -3.18 6.57
N CYS A 157 7.52 -2.51 7.58
CA CYS A 157 8.10 -2.53 8.93
C CYS A 157 8.04 -3.92 9.57
N GLY A 158 6.94 -4.65 9.37
CA GLY A 158 6.78 -6.03 9.82
C GLY A 158 7.77 -6.98 9.14
N LEU A 159 7.94 -6.86 7.81
CA LEU A 159 8.93 -7.61 7.04
C LEU A 159 10.36 -7.31 7.50
N LEU A 160 10.70 -6.04 7.73
CA LEU A 160 12.01 -5.69 8.27
C LEU A 160 12.24 -6.33 9.63
N ALA A 161 11.28 -6.25 10.54
CA ALA A 161 11.38 -6.86 11.88
C ALA A 161 11.48 -8.39 11.79
N TYR A 162 10.81 -9.01 10.80
CA TYR A 162 10.96 -10.44 10.48
C TYR A 162 12.39 -10.79 10.05
N LEU A 163 12.97 -10.01 9.13
CA LEU A 163 14.34 -10.22 8.66
C LEU A 163 15.40 -9.95 9.76
N GLU A 164 15.12 -9.02 10.68
CA GLU A 164 15.96 -8.69 11.82
C GLU A 164 15.81 -9.67 12.99
N ASP A 165 14.95 -10.70 12.89
CA ASP A 165 14.62 -11.66 13.96
C ASP A 165 14.11 -10.98 15.25
N ARG A 166 13.19 -10.00 15.09
CA ARG A 166 12.56 -9.25 16.20
C ARG A 166 11.07 -9.59 16.35
N PRO A 167 10.72 -10.73 16.96
CA PRO A 167 9.38 -11.29 16.91
C PRO A 167 8.28 -10.35 17.44
N TRP A 168 8.52 -9.65 18.54
CA TRP A 168 7.52 -8.75 19.14
C TRP A 168 7.29 -7.47 18.31
N LYS A 169 8.37 -6.90 17.73
CA LYS A 169 8.23 -5.77 16.80
C LYS A 169 7.50 -6.19 15.53
N MET A 170 7.80 -7.37 15.03
CA MET A 170 7.13 -7.98 13.89
C MET A 170 5.63 -8.16 14.16
N ALA A 171 5.25 -8.77 15.29
CA ALA A 171 3.86 -8.93 15.69
C ALA A 171 3.13 -7.58 15.81
N LEU A 172 3.77 -6.56 16.40
CA LEU A 172 3.21 -5.21 16.52
C LEU A 172 2.94 -4.60 15.14
N TRP A 173 3.93 -4.59 14.24
CA TRP A 173 3.78 -3.97 12.92
C TRP A 173 2.74 -4.68 12.06
N PHE A 174 2.71 -6.01 12.04
CA PHE A 174 1.70 -6.76 11.32
C PHE A 174 0.30 -6.62 11.95
N SER A 175 0.18 -6.43 13.26
CA SER A 175 -1.09 -6.10 13.90
C SER A 175 -1.62 -4.74 13.48
N LEU A 176 -0.76 -3.71 13.44
CA LEU A 176 -1.12 -2.39 12.92
C LEU A 176 -1.47 -2.45 11.43
N SER A 177 -0.76 -3.27 10.66
CA SER A 177 -1.06 -3.50 9.25
C SER A 177 -2.46 -4.11 9.06
N ALA A 178 -2.78 -5.16 9.81
CA ALA A 178 -4.10 -5.81 9.77
C ALA A 178 -5.23 -4.88 10.25
N LEU A 179 -4.96 -4.00 11.22
CA LEU A 179 -5.90 -2.97 11.69
C LEU A 179 -5.99 -1.77 10.75
N ALA A 180 -5.02 -1.56 9.86
CA ALA A 180 -5.14 -0.58 8.78
C ALA A 180 -6.01 -1.12 7.64
N LYS A 181 -5.82 -2.38 7.26
CA LYS A 181 -6.65 -3.10 6.29
C LYS A 181 -6.57 -4.61 6.56
N GLU A 182 -7.72 -5.27 6.64
CA GLU A 182 -7.83 -6.70 6.97
C GLU A 182 -7.00 -7.61 6.06
N THR A 183 -6.91 -7.29 4.77
CA THR A 183 -6.15 -8.07 3.78
C THR A 183 -4.64 -8.11 4.06
N ALA A 184 -4.14 -7.19 4.88
CA ALA A 184 -2.72 -7.19 5.25
C ALA A 184 -2.32 -8.35 6.16
N ILE A 185 -3.29 -9.06 6.76
CA ILE A 185 -3.04 -10.32 7.48
C ILE A 185 -2.39 -11.40 6.60
N LEU A 186 -2.51 -11.28 5.28
CA LEU A 186 -1.91 -12.21 4.33
C LEU A 186 -0.38 -12.28 4.46
N ALA A 187 0.28 -11.17 4.78
CA ALA A 187 1.74 -11.15 4.90
C ALA A 187 2.26 -12.01 6.06
N PRO A 188 1.83 -11.84 7.32
CA PRO A 188 2.29 -12.70 8.41
C PRO A 188 1.81 -14.15 8.24
N LEU A 189 0.63 -14.43 7.69
CA LEU A 189 0.17 -15.78 7.42
C LEU A 189 1.02 -16.48 6.34
N ALA A 190 1.41 -15.77 5.27
CA ALA A 190 2.30 -16.27 4.25
C ALA A 190 3.69 -16.61 4.81
N LEU A 191 4.23 -15.75 5.69
CA LEU A 191 5.50 -16.00 6.37
C LEU A 191 5.41 -17.18 7.34
N PHE A 192 4.30 -17.32 8.06
CA PHE A 192 4.04 -18.48 8.90
C PHE A 192 4.04 -19.77 8.08
N GLY A 193 3.29 -19.80 6.96
CA GLY A 193 3.29 -20.93 6.03
C GLY A 193 4.68 -21.22 5.46
N TRP A 194 5.45 -20.18 5.12
CA TRP A 194 6.83 -20.31 4.65
C TRP A 194 7.75 -20.93 5.72
N GLU A 195 7.62 -20.54 6.98
CA GLU A 195 8.40 -21.16 8.08
C GLU A 195 8.04 -22.63 8.28
N LEU A 196 6.76 -22.99 8.20
CA LEU A 196 6.31 -24.40 8.24
C LEU A 196 6.94 -25.23 7.12
N VAL A 197 6.92 -24.72 5.88
CA VAL A 197 7.58 -25.38 4.74
C VAL A 197 9.09 -25.45 4.97
N GLY A 198 9.70 -24.40 5.52
CA GLY A 198 11.11 -24.33 5.86
C GLY A 198 11.55 -25.45 6.80
N ASP A 199 10.71 -25.85 7.78
CA ASP A 199 11.00 -26.95 8.70
C ASP A 199 11.11 -28.32 8.01
N TRP A 200 10.39 -28.52 6.92
CA TRP A 200 10.39 -29.77 6.14
C TRP A 200 11.52 -29.85 5.11
N LEU A 201 12.19 -28.72 4.80
CA LEU A 201 13.30 -28.73 3.84
C LEU A 201 14.51 -29.48 4.39
N PRO A 202 15.20 -30.30 3.55
CA PRO A 202 16.42 -31.00 3.96
C PRO A 202 17.51 -30.03 4.50
N ARG A 203 18.26 -30.45 5.50
CA ARG A 203 19.34 -29.62 6.12
C ARG A 203 20.39 -29.16 5.10
N ARG A 204 20.63 -29.93 4.04
CA ARG A 204 21.53 -29.57 2.93
C ARG A 204 21.12 -28.29 2.17
N TRP A 205 19.85 -27.85 2.31
CA TRP A 205 19.33 -26.62 1.68
C TRP A 205 19.27 -25.45 2.66
N HIS A 206 20.31 -25.33 3.49
CA HIS A 206 20.42 -24.32 4.53
C HIS A 206 20.30 -22.87 4.01
N GLU A 207 20.74 -22.59 2.77
CA GLU A 207 20.60 -21.27 2.14
C GLU A 207 19.14 -20.87 1.88
N LEU A 208 18.23 -21.84 1.81
CA LEU A 208 16.80 -21.59 1.57
C LEU A 208 16.06 -21.30 2.87
N ARG A 209 16.66 -21.61 4.03
CA ARG A 209 16.03 -21.47 5.35
C ARG A 209 16.39 -20.16 6.00
N PRO A 210 15.47 -19.56 6.78
CA PRO A 210 15.84 -18.49 7.70
C PRO A 210 16.94 -18.97 8.67
N PRO A 211 17.90 -18.10 9.05
CA PRO A 211 19.03 -18.49 9.91
C PRO A 211 18.63 -19.02 11.28
N SER A 212 17.49 -18.60 11.80
CA SER A 212 16.95 -19.03 13.10
C SER A 212 15.47 -19.38 12.95
N LEU A 213 15.16 -20.67 12.89
CA LEU A 213 13.80 -21.16 13.06
C LEU A 213 13.51 -21.27 14.55
N ARG A 214 13.10 -20.17 15.18
CA ARG A 214 12.63 -20.16 16.56
C ARG A 214 11.12 -20.35 16.59
N ARG A 215 10.60 -21.35 17.28
CA ARG A 215 9.15 -21.56 17.45
C ARG A 215 8.43 -20.30 17.94
N THR A 216 9.09 -19.52 18.82
CA THR A 216 8.56 -18.22 19.28
C THR A 216 8.28 -17.27 18.12
N ARG A 217 9.14 -17.19 17.09
CA ARG A 217 8.94 -16.33 15.95
C ARG A 217 7.74 -16.77 15.11
N SER A 218 7.63 -18.07 14.85
CA SER A 218 6.50 -18.61 14.08
C SER A 218 5.16 -18.34 14.76
N PHE A 219 5.07 -18.53 16.09
CA PHE A 219 3.84 -18.23 16.83
C PHE A 219 3.50 -16.72 16.85
N THR A 220 4.51 -15.85 16.93
CA THR A 220 4.25 -14.40 16.92
C THR A 220 3.74 -13.89 15.57
N LEU A 221 3.93 -14.64 14.47
CA LEU A 221 3.28 -14.35 13.16
C LEU A 221 1.76 -14.54 13.18
N LEU A 222 1.22 -15.32 14.12
CA LEU A 222 -0.23 -15.51 14.28
C LEU A 222 -0.88 -14.44 15.18
N LEU A 223 -0.09 -13.72 16.01
CA LEU A 223 -0.62 -12.70 16.92
C LEU A 223 -1.43 -11.59 16.22
N PRO A 224 -1.10 -11.14 14.99
CA PRO A 224 -1.89 -10.14 14.29
C PRO A 224 -3.34 -10.54 14.04
N ALA A 225 -3.66 -11.83 14.06
CA ALA A 225 -5.04 -12.31 13.95
C ALA A 225 -5.90 -11.94 15.18
N LEU A 226 -5.31 -11.76 16.37
CA LEU A 226 -6.06 -11.45 17.59
C LEU A 226 -6.74 -10.07 17.53
N PRO A 227 -6.02 -8.94 17.31
CA PRO A 227 -6.67 -7.63 17.22
C PRO A 227 -7.64 -7.55 16.05
N LEU A 228 -7.37 -8.24 14.94
CA LEU A 228 -8.30 -8.32 13.81
C LEU A 228 -9.57 -9.09 14.18
N ALA A 229 -9.46 -10.23 14.88
CA ALA A 229 -10.60 -10.99 15.38
C ALA A 229 -11.42 -10.19 16.42
N CYS A 230 -10.75 -9.46 17.30
CA CYS A 230 -11.43 -8.55 18.24
C CYS A 230 -12.23 -7.47 17.50
N TRP A 231 -11.66 -6.89 16.44
CA TRP A 231 -12.38 -5.94 15.60
C TRP A 231 -13.63 -6.54 14.96
N TYR A 232 -13.52 -7.70 14.34
CA TYR A 232 -14.66 -8.37 13.73
C TYR A 232 -15.70 -8.83 14.74
N GLY A 233 -15.28 -9.28 15.93
CA GLY A 233 -16.19 -9.59 17.03
C GLY A 233 -16.99 -8.36 17.48
N TYR A 234 -16.31 -7.22 17.67
CA TYR A 234 -16.95 -5.95 17.99
C TYR A 234 -17.90 -5.48 16.87
N HIS A 235 -17.46 -5.57 15.61
CA HIS A 235 -18.29 -5.20 14.47
C HIS A 235 -19.57 -6.06 14.40
N PHE A 236 -19.43 -7.38 14.58
CA PHE A 236 -20.56 -8.30 14.60
C PHE A 236 -21.54 -7.99 15.73
N GLU A 237 -21.04 -7.74 16.94
CA GLU A 237 -21.88 -7.36 18.08
C GLU A 237 -22.70 -6.08 17.81
N LYS A 238 -22.13 -5.10 17.11
CA LYS A 238 -22.78 -3.80 16.85
C LYS A 238 -23.69 -3.81 15.62
N THR A 239 -23.44 -4.66 14.63
CA THR A 239 -24.12 -4.60 13.32
C THR A 239 -24.87 -5.87 12.96
N GLY A 240 -24.57 -7.01 13.61
CA GLY A 240 -25.03 -8.33 13.20
C GLY A 240 -24.33 -8.90 11.96
N PHE A 241 -23.36 -8.18 11.37
CA PHE A 241 -22.61 -8.60 10.18
C PHE A 241 -21.13 -8.80 10.51
N LEU A 242 -20.54 -9.94 10.08
CA LEU A 242 -19.13 -10.23 10.35
C LEU A 242 -18.21 -9.45 9.40
N PHE A 243 -18.48 -9.49 8.10
CA PHE A 243 -17.60 -8.95 7.04
C PHE A 243 -18.21 -7.78 6.24
N GLY A 244 -18.90 -6.87 6.94
CA GLY A 244 -19.62 -5.78 6.33
C GLY A 244 -21.09 -6.09 6.06
N ASN A 245 -21.79 -5.15 5.43
CA ASN A 245 -23.20 -5.34 5.10
C ASN A 245 -23.37 -6.39 3.96
N PRO A 246 -24.58 -6.96 3.78
CA PRO A 246 -24.82 -8.02 2.80
C PRO A 246 -24.48 -7.64 1.36
N GLU A 247 -24.68 -6.38 0.98
CA GLU A 247 -24.36 -5.87 -0.36
C GLU A 247 -22.86 -5.85 -0.58
N PHE A 248 -22.10 -5.30 0.37
CA PHE A 248 -20.64 -5.30 0.33
C PHE A 248 -20.09 -6.74 0.22
N LEU A 249 -20.65 -7.67 1.00
CA LEU A 249 -20.25 -9.07 0.96
C LEU A 249 -20.56 -9.71 -0.40
N ARG A 250 -21.73 -9.40 -0.97
CA ARG A 250 -22.13 -9.89 -2.29
C ARG A 250 -21.13 -9.48 -3.35
N TYR A 251 -20.79 -8.18 -3.44
CA TYR A 251 -19.89 -7.67 -4.46
C TYR A 251 -18.44 -8.08 -4.28
N ASN A 252 -17.96 -8.23 -3.05
CA ASN A 252 -16.55 -8.46 -2.77
C ASN A 252 -16.19 -9.93 -2.50
N LEU A 253 -17.17 -10.81 -2.27
CA LEU A 253 -16.93 -12.23 -2.01
C LEU A 253 -17.83 -13.13 -2.85
N THR A 254 -19.14 -13.10 -2.67
CA THR A 254 -20.02 -14.11 -3.28
C THR A 254 -20.08 -14.01 -4.82
N ALA A 255 -20.09 -12.81 -5.37
CA ALA A 255 -20.04 -12.59 -6.82
C ALA A 255 -18.64 -12.77 -7.42
N THR A 256 -17.60 -12.95 -6.59
CA THR A 256 -16.22 -13.08 -7.06
C THR A 256 -15.75 -14.53 -7.15
N ILE A 257 -16.44 -15.46 -6.50
CA ILE A 257 -16.13 -16.88 -6.54
C ILE A 257 -16.73 -17.47 -7.82
N ASP A 258 -16.06 -17.24 -8.94
CA ASP A 258 -16.41 -17.76 -10.25
C ASP A 258 -15.17 -18.42 -10.89
N PRO A 259 -15.29 -19.67 -11.40
CA PRO A 259 -14.17 -20.43 -11.93
C PRO A 259 -13.52 -19.81 -13.17
N PHE A 260 -14.24 -18.98 -13.94
CA PHE A 260 -13.67 -18.26 -15.09
C PHE A 260 -13.06 -16.91 -14.68
N ARG A 261 -13.67 -16.24 -13.71
CA ARG A 261 -13.18 -14.95 -13.19
C ARG A 261 -11.84 -15.10 -12.45
N ILE A 262 -11.67 -16.13 -11.64
CA ILE A 262 -10.45 -16.32 -10.81
C ILE A 262 -9.17 -16.36 -11.66
N PRO A 263 -9.05 -17.15 -12.75
CA PRO A 263 -7.87 -17.15 -13.61
C PRO A 263 -7.63 -15.79 -14.30
N LEU A 264 -8.70 -15.10 -14.73
CA LEU A 264 -8.59 -13.77 -15.32
C LEU A 264 -8.08 -12.75 -14.30
N ALA A 265 -8.65 -12.76 -13.09
CA ALA A 265 -8.20 -11.92 -11.98
C ALA A 265 -6.73 -12.20 -11.63
N PHE A 266 -6.31 -13.46 -11.60
CA PHE A 266 -4.93 -13.85 -11.37
C PHE A 266 -3.99 -13.31 -12.46
N GLY A 267 -4.37 -13.41 -13.74
CA GLY A 267 -3.62 -12.82 -14.85
C GLY A 267 -3.51 -11.29 -14.73
N LEU A 268 -4.60 -10.61 -14.35
CA LEU A 268 -4.58 -9.17 -14.10
C LEU A 268 -3.71 -8.80 -12.89
N ARG A 269 -3.73 -9.59 -11.80
CA ARG A 269 -2.84 -9.37 -10.65
C ARG A 269 -1.37 -9.54 -11.01
N LEU A 270 -1.04 -10.54 -11.83
CA LEU A 270 0.32 -10.69 -12.38
C LEU A 270 0.71 -9.47 -13.20
N TRP A 271 -0.18 -8.97 -14.06
CA TRP A 271 0.07 -7.75 -14.82
C TRP A 271 0.27 -6.54 -13.89
N GLN A 272 -0.57 -6.36 -12.88
CA GLN A 272 -0.44 -5.26 -11.89
C GLN A 272 0.90 -5.28 -11.15
N VAL A 273 1.44 -6.45 -10.88
CA VAL A 273 2.69 -6.60 -10.11
C VAL A 273 3.95 -6.50 -10.98
N PHE A 274 3.87 -6.89 -12.26
CA PHE A 274 5.05 -6.98 -13.12
C PHE A 274 5.03 -6.06 -14.35
N GLY A 275 3.87 -5.51 -14.73
CA GLY A 275 3.73 -4.80 -16.00
C GLY A 275 3.08 -3.42 -15.93
N TYR A 276 2.25 -3.18 -14.94
CA TYR A 276 1.33 -2.06 -14.87
C TYR A 276 2.04 -0.70 -14.84
N PHE A 277 1.51 0.29 -15.57
CA PHE A 277 2.03 1.67 -15.63
C PHE A 277 3.55 1.77 -15.85
N GLY A 278 4.10 0.99 -16.79
CA GLY A 278 5.52 1.04 -17.13
C GLY A 278 6.41 0.13 -16.29
N LEU A 279 5.87 -0.58 -15.29
CA LEU A 279 6.63 -1.52 -14.44
C LEU A 279 7.24 -2.67 -15.27
N TYR A 280 6.64 -3.00 -16.44
CA TYR A 280 7.21 -3.97 -17.39
C TYR A 280 8.63 -3.62 -17.86
N LEU A 281 8.98 -2.34 -17.93
CA LEU A 281 10.34 -1.92 -18.31
C LEU A 281 11.36 -2.40 -17.28
N LEU A 282 11.06 -2.21 -15.99
CA LEU A 282 11.91 -2.68 -14.90
C LEU A 282 11.96 -4.21 -14.85
N THR A 283 10.81 -4.86 -15.02
CA THR A 283 10.70 -6.32 -15.01
C THR A 283 11.50 -6.96 -16.13
N VAL A 284 11.32 -6.49 -17.38
CA VAL A 284 12.07 -6.99 -18.55
C VAL A 284 13.56 -6.73 -18.39
N ALA A 285 13.96 -5.52 -17.99
CA ALA A 285 15.36 -5.20 -17.74
C ALA A 285 15.97 -6.10 -16.66
N GLY A 286 15.25 -6.36 -15.58
CA GLY A 286 15.68 -7.27 -14.52
C GLY A 286 15.83 -8.71 -15.00
N LEU A 287 14.86 -9.24 -15.75
CA LEU A 287 14.93 -10.59 -16.35
C LEU A 287 16.08 -10.73 -17.34
N LEU A 288 16.31 -9.74 -18.20
CA LEU A 288 17.45 -9.72 -19.11
C LEU A 288 18.78 -9.66 -18.34
N ALA A 289 18.82 -8.89 -17.24
CA ALA A 289 19.99 -8.82 -16.37
C ALA A 289 20.32 -10.18 -15.74
N MET A 290 19.32 -11.02 -15.44
CA MET A 290 19.55 -12.38 -14.87
C MET A 290 20.39 -13.28 -15.78
N ARG A 291 20.39 -13.04 -17.08
CA ARG A 291 21.24 -13.75 -18.06
C ARG A 291 22.71 -13.32 -18.03
N ARG A 292 23.04 -12.21 -17.37
CA ARG A 292 24.42 -11.67 -17.29
C ARG A 292 25.14 -12.18 -16.04
N ARG A 293 26.47 -12.28 -16.09
CA ARG A 293 27.29 -12.59 -14.92
C ARG A 293 27.28 -11.41 -13.94
N PRO A 294 27.40 -11.66 -12.62
CA PRO A 294 27.55 -10.59 -11.64
C PRO A 294 28.79 -9.72 -11.93
N LEU A 295 28.69 -8.42 -11.68
CA LEU A 295 29.84 -7.51 -11.72
C LEU A 295 30.75 -7.77 -10.52
N ILE A 296 32.05 -7.58 -10.73
CA ILE A 296 33.07 -7.73 -9.68
C ILE A 296 33.21 -6.40 -8.91
N MET A 297 33.33 -6.49 -7.61
CA MET A 297 33.60 -5.38 -6.70
C MET A 297 34.51 -5.89 -5.57
N ASN A 298 35.61 -5.20 -5.30
CA ASN A 298 36.59 -5.56 -4.25
C ASN A 298 37.06 -7.03 -4.33
N GLY A 299 37.35 -7.53 -5.55
CA GLY A 299 37.84 -8.90 -5.77
C GLY A 299 36.77 -10.01 -5.71
N GLY A 300 35.51 -9.69 -5.45
CA GLY A 300 34.39 -10.62 -5.41
C GLY A 300 33.21 -10.20 -6.26
N ALA A 301 32.26 -11.11 -6.50
CA ALA A 301 31.00 -10.79 -7.15
C ALA A 301 30.16 -9.87 -6.25
N ARG A 302 29.51 -8.85 -6.82
CA ARG A 302 28.55 -8.03 -6.08
C ARG A 302 27.53 -8.92 -5.36
N PRO A 303 27.22 -8.63 -4.07
CA PRO A 303 26.34 -9.46 -3.27
C PRO A 303 24.92 -9.52 -3.84
N ARG A 304 24.22 -10.59 -3.54
CA ARG A 304 22.79 -10.78 -3.81
C ARG A 304 21.98 -10.64 -2.53
N ILE A 305 20.71 -10.32 -2.65
CA ILE A 305 19.74 -10.56 -1.56
C ILE A 305 19.81 -12.06 -1.22
N GLN A 306 19.89 -12.40 0.05
CA GLN A 306 19.95 -13.80 0.49
C GLN A 306 18.74 -14.58 -0.03
N ILE A 307 18.92 -15.85 -0.42
CA ILE A 307 17.85 -16.61 -1.08
C ILE A 307 16.63 -16.76 -0.17
N TRP A 308 16.84 -17.03 1.10
CA TRP A 308 15.73 -17.18 2.05
C TRP A 308 14.89 -15.90 2.18
N MET A 309 15.50 -14.69 2.08
CA MET A 309 14.79 -13.42 2.05
C MET A 309 13.95 -13.29 0.77
N GLN A 310 14.54 -13.67 -0.38
CA GLN A 310 13.80 -13.66 -1.66
C GLN A 310 12.60 -14.62 -1.61
N LEU A 311 12.76 -15.79 -0.98
CA LEU A 311 11.69 -16.77 -0.82
C LEU A 311 10.61 -16.30 0.17
N ALA A 312 10.98 -15.58 1.23
CA ALA A 312 10.03 -14.93 2.13
C ALA A 312 9.20 -13.86 1.37
N PHE A 313 9.85 -13.02 0.54
CA PHE A 313 9.14 -12.04 -0.30
C PHE A 313 8.24 -12.73 -1.33
N LEU A 314 8.72 -13.82 -1.92
CA LEU A 314 7.94 -14.63 -2.87
C LEU A 314 6.72 -15.26 -2.19
N ALA A 315 6.84 -15.76 -0.97
CA ALA A 315 5.72 -16.32 -0.22
C ALA A 315 4.61 -15.27 0.00
N VAL A 316 5.00 -14.06 0.42
CA VAL A 316 4.06 -12.95 0.57
C VAL A 316 3.43 -12.56 -0.77
N LEU A 317 4.23 -12.45 -1.83
CA LEU A 317 3.75 -12.14 -3.18
C LEU A 317 2.72 -13.18 -3.66
N VAL A 318 3.04 -14.46 -3.54
CA VAL A 318 2.14 -15.55 -3.98
C VAL A 318 0.83 -15.54 -3.17
N ALA A 319 0.90 -15.31 -1.85
CA ALA A 319 -0.29 -15.22 -1.01
C ALA A 319 -1.20 -14.05 -1.45
N TYR A 320 -0.65 -12.87 -1.73
CA TYR A 320 -1.43 -11.74 -2.23
C TYR A 320 -2.01 -12.02 -3.62
N LEU A 321 -1.23 -12.55 -4.55
CA LEU A 321 -1.71 -12.91 -5.90
C LEU A 321 -2.85 -13.92 -5.82
N ALA A 322 -2.69 -15.00 -5.06
CA ALA A 322 -3.68 -16.06 -4.95
C ALA A 322 -4.97 -15.54 -4.27
N PHE A 323 -4.84 -14.95 -3.09
CA PHE A 323 -5.99 -14.50 -2.31
C PHE A 323 -6.77 -13.39 -3.02
N MET A 324 -6.08 -12.35 -3.50
CA MET A 324 -6.71 -11.21 -4.17
C MET A 324 -7.23 -11.54 -5.57
N SER A 325 -6.98 -12.74 -6.10
CA SER A 325 -7.63 -13.24 -7.31
C SER A 325 -8.99 -13.88 -7.01
N VAL A 326 -9.17 -14.39 -5.79
CA VAL A 326 -10.42 -15.01 -5.35
C VAL A 326 -11.35 -13.95 -4.75
N VAL A 327 -10.80 -13.04 -3.92
CA VAL A 327 -11.57 -12.03 -3.17
C VAL A 327 -11.35 -10.64 -3.74
N GLY A 328 -12.40 -9.80 -3.66
CA GLY A 328 -12.38 -8.41 -4.11
C GLY A 328 -13.14 -8.23 -5.42
N GLY A 329 -14.27 -7.52 -5.38
CA GLY A 329 -15.12 -7.24 -6.55
C GLY A 329 -14.37 -6.46 -7.62
N ALA A 330 -13.75 -5.35 -7.22
CA ALA A 330 -12.89 -4.55 -8.08
C ALA A 330 -11.45 -5.08 -8.06
N VAL A 331 -10.85 -5.25 -9.25
CA VAL A 331 -9.46 -5.70 -9.38
C VAL A 331 -8.54 -4.47 -9.36
N LEU A 332 -8.52 -3.71 -8.24
CA LEU A 332 -7.77 -2.45 -8.09
C LEU A 332 -6.28 -2.70 -7.88
N ALA A 333 -5.43 -1.92 -8.56
CA ALA A 333 -3.98 -2.09 -8.50
C ALA A 333 -3.41 -1.71 -7.12
N ARG A 334 -4.04 -0.79 -6.39
CA ARG A 334 -3.63 -0.41 -5.03
C ARG A 334 -3.59 -1.58 -4.05
N TYR A 335 -4.38 -2.65 -4.27
CA TYR A 335 -4.34 -3.85 -3.43
C TYR A 335 -3.01 -4.59 -3.49
N MET A 336 -2.20 -4.34 -4.54
CA MET A 336 -0.87 -4.93 -4.71
C MET A 336 0.26 -4.05 -4.12
N LEU A 337 -0.03 -2.89 -3.51
CA LEU A 337 0.98 -2.02 -2.90
C LEU A 337 1.85 -2.71 -1.84
N PRO A 338 1.36 -3.67 -1.03
CA PRO A 338 2.24 -4.40 -0.11
C PRO A 338 3.32 -5.25 -0.80
N VAL A 339 3.13 -5.62 -2.07
CA VAL A 339 4.04 -6.56 -2.78
C VAL A 339 4.80 -5.95 -3.95
N VAL A 340 4.27 -4.93 -4.63
CA VAL A 340 4.95 -4.25 -5.75
C VAL A 340 6.33 -3.71 -5.35
N PRO A 341 6.52 -3.04 -4.18
CA PRO A 341 7.83 -2.57 -3.75
C PRO A 341 8.85 -3.70 -3.51
N LEU A 342 8.39 -4.91 -3.14
CA LEU A 342 9.28 -6.08 -3.01
C LEU A 342 9.80 -6.54 -4.37
N VAL A 343 8.96 -6.52 -5.40
CA VAL A 343 9.36 -6.81 -6.78
C VAL A 343 10.34 -5.76 -7.29
N VAL A 344 10.04 -4.47 -7.07
CA VAL A 344 10.94 -3.37 -7.43
C VAL A 344 12.30 -3.55 -6.75
N LEU A 345 12.34 -3.87 -5.46
CA LEU A 345 13.57 -4.13 -4.70
C LEU A 345 14.41 -5.25 -5.34
N VAL A 346 13.79 -6.38 -5.65
CA VAL A 346 14.49 -7.55 -6.24
C VAL A 346 15.03 -7.21 -7.64
N MET A 347 14.24 -6.52 -8.47
CA MET A 347 14.66 -6.13 -9.82
C MET A 347 15.77 -5.07 -9.80
N VAL A 348 15.68 -4.04 -8.95
CA VAL A 348 16.72 -3.03 -8.77
C VAL A 348 18.01 -3.67 -8.25
N SER A 349 17.93 -4.56 -7.27
CA SER A 349 19.07 -5.30 -6.74
C SER A 349 19.74 -6.17 -7.83
N THR A 350 18.94 -6.80 -8.69
CA THR A 350 19.43 -7.60 -9.81
C THR A 350 20.15 -6.75 -10.85
N LEU A 351 19.59 -5.59 -11.20
CA LEU A 351 20.21 -4.62 -12.11
C LEU A 351 21.53 -4.09 -11.54
N TRP A 352 21.52 -3.63 -10.28
CA TRP A 352 22.73 -3.18 -9.59
C TRP A 352 23.82 -4.23 -9.60
N ARG A 353 23.49 -5.48 -9.39
CA ARG A 353 24.44 -6.59 -9.32
C ARG A 353 25.07 -6.93 -10.67
N ARG A 354 24.34 -6.78 -11.78
CA ARG A 354 24.69 -7.41 -13.07
C ARG A 354 24.83 -6.44 -14.23
N VAL A 355 24.41 -5.19 -14.09
CA VAL A 355 24.43 -4.19 -15.18
C VAL A 355 25.32 -3.03 -14.80
N ARG A 356 26.32 -2.73 -15.66
CA ARG A 356 27.28 -1.62 -15.43
C ARG A 356 26.55 -0.28 -15.34
N TYR A 357 25.65 -0.03 -16.28
CA TYR A 357 24.89 1.24 -16.40
C TYR A 357 23.48 1.14 -15.76
N TRP A 358 23.35 0.39 -14.66
CA TRP A 358 22.08 0.17 -13.99
C TRP A 358 21.34 1.46 -13.60
N ARG A 359 22.08 2.53 -13.25
CA ARG A 359 21.50 3.84 -12.92
C ARG A 359 20.76 4.46 -14.09
N LEU A 360 21.27 4.32 -15.32
CA LEU A 360 20.58 4.78 -16.53
C LEU A 360 19.24 4.05 -16.70
N VAL A 361 19.22 2.73 -16.48
CA VAL A 361 17.97 1.96 -16.54
C VAL A 361 16.97 2.47 -15.50
N ILE A 362 17.42 2.75 -14.27
CA ILE A 362 16.56 3.31 -13.21
C ILE A 362 15.98 4.68 -13.61
N VAL A 363 16.79 5.56 -14.18
CA VAL A 363 16.35 6.88 -14.66
C VAL A 363 15.31 6.74 -15.78
N LEU A 364 15.53 5.84 -16.75
CA LEU A 364 14.58 5.59 -17.83
C LEU A 364 13.24 5.06 -17.30
N VAL A 365 13.27 4.15 -16.33
CA VAL A 365 12.05 3.65 -15.67
C VAL A 365 11.36 4.76 -14.89
N ALA A 366 12.11 5.60 -14.17
CA ALA A 366 11.54 6.74 -13.44
C ALA A 366 10.86 7.75 -14.40
N ILE A 367 11.48 8.04 -15.55
CA ILE A 367 10.86 8.89 -16.59
C ILE A 367 9.58 8.25 -17.11
N ALA A 368 9.56 6.93 -17.35
CA ALA A 368 8.36 6.24 -17.80
C ALA A 368 7.25 6.28 -16.74
N PHE A 369 7.57 6.14 -15.45
CA PHE A 369 6.59 6.28 -14.37
C PHE A 369 6.02 7.70 -14.30
N VAL A 370 6.87 8.72 -14.40
CA VAL A 370 6.40 10.11 -14.43
C VAL A 370 5.51 10.36 -15.66
N ALA A 371 5.90 9.88 -16.84
CA ALA A 371 5.06 9.99 -18.04
C ALA A 371 3.71 9.29 -17.87
N ALA A 372 3.69 8.11 -17.25
CA ALA A 372 2.47 7.33 -17.00
C ALA A 372 1.51 7.99 -15.98
N LEU A 373 1.97 8.96 -15.17
CA LEU A 373 1.06 9.79 -14.36
C LEU A 373 0.15 10.67 -15.22
N PHE A 374 0.61 11.11 -16.38
CA PHE A 374 -0.08 12.06 -17.26
C PHE A 374 -0.73 11.41 -18.48
N THR A 375 -0.45 10.13 -18.75
CA THR A 375 -0.96 9.42 -19.92
C THR A 375 -1.77 8.20 -19.50
N ASN A 376 -2.99 8.13 -20.05
CA ASN A 376 -3.82 6.94 -19.81
C ASN A 376 -3.31 5.77 -20.66
N PRO A 377 -3.14 4.59 -20.06
CA PRO A 377 -2.68 3.42 -20.80
C PRO A 377 -3.77 2.90 -21.76
N PRO A 378 -3.39 2.16 -22.84
CA PRO A 378 -4.35 1.60 -23.81
C PRO A 378 -5.02 0.31 -23.30
N TYR A 379 -5.08 0.10 -22.00
CA TYR A 379 -5.74 -1.05 -21.33
C TYR A 379 -6.61 -0.55 -20.18
N GLY A 380 -7.52 -1.41 -19.69
CA GLY A 380 -8.38 -1.07 -18.54
C GLY A 380 -7.58 -0.77 -17.27
N PHE A 381 -7.87 0.37 -16.66
CA PHE A 381 -7.23 0.82 -15.42
C PHE A 381 -8.24 1.56 -14.53
N SER A 382 -7.95 1.69 -13.26
CA SER A 382 -8.73 2.53 -12.35
C SER A 382 -8.26 3.98 -12.44
N MET A 383 -9.20 4.94 -12.48
CA MET A 383 -8.87 6.37 -12.54
C MET A 383 -7.93 6.81 -11.41
N GLU A 384 -8.00 6.18 -10.25
CA GLU A 384 -7.14 6.46 -9.09
C GLU A 384 -5.68 6.01 -9.24
N ASP A 385 -5.33 5.31 -10.32
CA ASP A 385 -3.99 4.77 -10.53
C ASP A 385 -3.03 5.77 -11.20
N ASN A 386 -3.54 6.88 -11.77
CA ASN A 386 -2.79 8.01 -12.33
C ASN A 386 -3.55 9.33 -12.13
N PHE A 387 -3.18 10.41 -12.81
CA PHE A 387 -3.86 11.70 -12.68
C PHE A 387 -5.26 11.78 -13.32
N ALA A 388 -5.79 10.70 -13.89
CA ALA A 388 -7.17 10.67 -14.34
C ALA A 388 -8.16 10.98 -13.21
N TYR A 389 -7.86 10.58 -11.95
CA TYR A 389 -8.69 10.94 -10.80
C TYR A 389 -8.74 12.44 -10.55
N ARG A 390 -7.59 13.13 -10.70
CA ARG A 390 -7.51 14.59 -10.56
C ARG A 390 -8.40 15.27 -11.60
N ASP A 391 -8.28 14.83 -12.85
CA ASP A 391 -9.02 15.42 -13.95
C ASP A 391 -10.54 15.17 -13.80
N TYR A 392 -10.93 13.99 -13.31
CA TYR A 392 -12.29 13.68 -12.91
C TYR A 392 -12.80 14.63 -11.83
N VAL A 393 -12.06 14.77 -10.72
CA VAL A 393 -12.44 15.65 -9.59
C VAL A 393 -12.58 17.10 -10.03
N VAL A 394 -11.65 17.60 -10.86
CA VAL A 394 -11.70 18.97 -11.37
C VAL A 394 -12.94 19.17 -12.27
N MET A 395 -13.22 18.22 -13.15
CA MET A 395 -14.40 18.28 -14.05
C MET A 395 -15.71 18.30 -13.25
N HIS A 396 -15.84 17.45 -12.23
CA HIS A 396 -17.02 17.42 -11.35
C HIS A 396 -17.14 18.74 -10.55
N ALA A 397 -16.05 19.24 -9.97
CA ALA A 397 -16.05 20.49 -9.24
C ALA A 397 -16.42 21.70 -10.13
N GLU A 398 -16.04 21.70 -11.40
CA GLU A 398 -16.45 22.72 -12.38
C GLU A 398 -17.93 22.61 -12.72
N ALA A 399 -18.45 21.39 -12.94
CA ALA A 399 -19.87 21.14 -13.21
C ALA A 399 -20.74 21.59 -12.02
N ASP A 400 -20.35 21.24 -10.81
CA ASP A 400 -21.06 21.62 -9.58
C ASP A 400 -21.02 23.13 -9.33
N ARG A 401 -19.88 23.79 -9.63
CA ARG A 401 -19.77 25.24 -9.61
C ARG A 401 -20.72 25.90 -10.64
N PHE A 402 -20.80 25.36 -11.85
CA PHE A 402 -21.72 25.84 -12.87
C PHE A 402 -23.17 25.75 -12.39
N LEU A 403 -23.57 24.61 -11.81
CA LEU A 403 -24.91 24.43 -11.23
C LEU A 403 -25.15 25.43 -10.10
N ALA A 404 -24.21 25.62 -9.21
CA ALA A 404 -24.33 26.56 -8.08
C ALA A 404 -24.50 28.02 -8.52
N LEU A 405 -23.87 28.41 -9.62
CA LEU A 405 -23.94 29.78 -10.14
C LEU A 405 -25.19 30.03 -10.98
N ARG A 406 -25.58 29.07 -11.83
CA ARG A 406 -26.64 29.25 -12.80
C ARG A 406 -28.01 28.76 -12.32
N TYR A 407 -28.02 27.70 -11.51
CA TYR A 407 -29.22 27.01 -11.09
C TYR A 407 -29.25 26.71 -9.58
N PRO A 408 -29.02 27.72 -8.68
CA PRO A 408 -28.80 27.52 -7.25
C PRO A 408 -30.00 26.89 -6.51
N ARG A 409 -31.18 26.86 -7.12
CA ARG A 409 -32.42 26.29 -6.57
C ARG A 409 -32.92 25.07 -7.34
N ALA A 410 -32.17 24.62 -8.34
CA ALA A 410 -32.59 23.47 -9.16
C ALA A 410 -32.59 22.18 -8.30
N ARG A 411 -33.59 21.35 -8.56
CA ARG A 411 -33.63 19.98 -8.07
C ARG A 411 -32.88 19.11 -9.07
N VAL A 412 -31.77 18.52 -8.64
CA VAL A 412 -30.86 17.77 -9.51
C VAL A 412 -31.17 16.27 -9.43
N LEU A 413 -31.48 15.67 -10.57
CA LEU A 413 -31.70 14.23 -10.72
C LEU A 413 -30.36 13.61 -11.13
N THR A 414 -29.75 12.81 -10.25
CA THR A 414 -28.42 12.23 -10.48
C THR A 414 -28.17 10.99 -9.62
N ALA A 415 -27.13 10.25 -9.97
CA ALA A 415 -26.68 9.04 -9.25
C ALA A 415 -25.37 9.31 -8.49
N TRP A 416 -24.99 8.35 -7.66
CA TRP A 416 -23.69 8.34 -6.99
C TRP A 416 -22.55 8.27 -8.05
N PRO A 417 -21.44 9.00 -7.88
CA PRO A 417 -21.05 9.80 -6.71
C PRO A 417 -21.58 11.24 -6.71
N ALA A 418 -22.09 11.77 -7.83
CA ALA A 418 -22.54 13.16 -7.92
C ALA A 418 -23.71 13.48 -6.97
N SER A 419 -24.54 12.50 -6.63
CA SER A 419 -25.60 12.68 -5.62
C SER A 419 -25.03 13.03 -4.24
N ASP A 420 -23.92 12.43 -3.84
CA ASP A 420 -23.23 12.76 -2.58
C ASP A 420 -22.42 14.04 -2.70
N GLU A 421 -21.72 14.28 -3.80
CA GLU A 421 -20.94 15.49 -4.07
C GLU A 421 -21.79 16.76 -3.95
N LEU A 422 -22.99 16.75 -4.51
CA LEU A 422 -23.95 17.85 -4.45
C LEU A 422 -24.68 17.98 -3.11
N SER A 423 -24.99 16.87 -2.43
CA SER A 423 -25.76 16.88 -1.18
C SER A 423 -24.93 17.04 0.07
N ARG A 424 -23.61 16.83 0.01
CA ARG A 424 -22.69 16.81 1.16
C ARG A 424 -21.57 17.85 1.02
N PRO A 425 -21.78 19.12 1.42
CA PRO A 425 -20.78 20.19 1.27
C PRO A 425 -19.41 19.87 1.87
N TRP A 426 -19.37 19.06 2.90
CA TRP A 426 -18.12 18.63 3.55
C TRP A 426 -17.24 17.72 2.67
N LEU A 427 -17.72 17.25 1.51
CA LEU A 427 -16.90 16.58 0.50
C LEU A 427 -16.05 17.55 -0.33
N GLY A 428 -16.39 18.86 -0.32
CA GLY A 428 -15.56 19.91 -0.90
C GLY A 428 -15.96 20.37 -2.31
N TYR A 429 -17.02 19.81 -2.90
CA TYR A 429 -17.50 20.18 -4.25
C TYR A 429 -18.39 21.40 -4.24
N VAL A 430 -19.30 21.50 -3.27
CA VAL A 430 -20.28 22.58 -3.14
C VAL A 430 -20.19 23.25 -1.78
N SER A 431 -20.53 24.56 -1.69
CA SER A 431 -20.58 25.29 -0.42
C SER A 431 -21.89 25.10 0.34
N ARG A 432 -22.96 24.72 -0.36
CA ARG A 432 -24.30 24.45 0.19
C ARG A 432 -24.89 23.21 -0.48
N ALA A 433 -25.60 22.40 0.30
CA ALA A 433 -26.28 21.21 -0.22
C ALA A 433 -27.34 21.58 -1.27
N PHE A 434 -27.32 20.87 -2.37
CA PHE A 434 -28.38 20.91 -3.38
C PHE A 434 -29.50 19.94 -3.01
N PRO A 435 -30.76 20.26 -3.38
CA PRO A 435 -31.85 19.28 -3.36
C PRO A 435 -31.65 18.26 -4.47
N VAL A 436 -31.15 17.08 -4.10
CA VAL A 436 -30.86 15.97 -5.02
C VAL A 436 -31.99 14.95 -5.00
N VAL A 437 -32.33 14.41 -6.16
CA VAL A 437 -33.12 13.19 -6.32
C VAL A 437 -32.19 12.12 -6.83
N ARG A 438 -32.02 11.08 -6.02
CA ARG A 438 -31.18 9.93 -6.37
C ARG A 438 -31.94 9.02 -7.34
N ILE A 439 -31.26 8.56 -8.37
CA ILE A 439 -31.76 7.58 -9.35
C ILE A 439 -31.06 6.23 -9.23
N GLU A 440 -30.17 6.13 -8.24
CA GLU A 440 -29.62 4.84 -7.81
C GLU A 440 -30.67 4.08 -6.99
N ASP A 441 -30.87 2.81 -7.31
CA ASP A 441 -31.76 1.88 -6.59
C ASP A 441 -31.02 1.21 -5.42
#